data_2e6c574178b71e48df6cafcc5d4d8c46
#
_entry.id   2e6c574178b71e48df6cafcc5d4d8c46
#
_cell.length_a   1.000
_cell.length_b   1.000
_cell.length_c   1.000
_cell.angle_alpha   90.00
_cell.angle_beta   90.00
_cell.angle_gamma   90.00
#
_symmetry.space_group_name_H-M   'P 1'
#
loop_
_entity.id
_entity.type
_entity.pdbx_description
1 polymer ?
#
loop_
_entity_poly.entity_id
_entity_poly.type
_entity_poly.pdbx_seq_one_letter_code
_entity_poly.pdbx_strand_id
1 'polypeptide(L)'
;MKILFVSPVGALFSGAEVAIVNLMRHLSSNGHEIYNVIPNNETNVDKNYIELMDSAGIKCYQLKTMKWWWYESSFQDMSEKDAVIAYQHKNIAEVREIIRNNNIELVISNTVNVFQGAIAAACEGVPHYYIIHEFPFGEFGYYREKIELINLLSDKIFAVQGGLFEELAKYFPSDKLFPFIPYSNIVKQNLLKSERKRIISIGGITERKNQLELIKAFHLLNQEKLELVFIGSWDEEYKSKCDSYIEKFQLKNISFLGFQNNPWQFITDKDIAVFTSSLETFGLVFVEAILNGVPAIVSDNPGHFSVQKYFETGEIYPLGNIEILTNLLKKSIQDFESIRLQALQKSIQARKKYTIEEASINITKNIDRFEPRLTKNYIGELSNLFNLSIANDVLNYLKGQKISVFISDVNGQYSPTNVRTFPINNSGLIEIGNFDSKQIRVDLTENPGVYSNVCLIVKQTNQTILPINSNSIEKNGLFIFYDEDPQIFFDITQFRNEELILKYSKEKIGTLGKRMFFLYLEERTEYETLKNKLFVLEKNMIEATSELEDVRKQYLDLEHQYHAIINSKRWRIATHIAKLFRRK
;
A
#
# COMPACT_ATOMS: atom_id res chain seq x y z
N MET A 1 -14.85 7.72 24.02
CA MET A 1 -15.17 7.46 22.61
C MET A 1 -14.33 6.28 22.12
N LYS A 2 -14.91 5.43 21.26
CA LYS A 2 -14.22 4.32 20.60
C LYS A 2 -13.78 4.75 19.20
N ILE A 3 -12.48 4.81 18.98
CA ILE A 3 -11.88 5.34 17.76
C ILE A 3 -11.09 4.24 17.06
N LEU A 4 -11.37 4.01 15.77
CA LEU A 4 -10.62 3.09 14.93
C LEU A 4 -9.67 3.86 14.01
N PHE A 5 -8.38 3.63 14.16
CA PHE A 5 -7.39 4.07 13.19
C PHE A 5 -7.18 3.00 12.11
N VAL A 6 -6.98 3.45 10.88
CA VAL A 6 -6.57 2.59 9.77
C VAL A 6 -5.22 3.11 9.26
N SER A 7 -4.17 2.35 9.57
CA SER A 7 -2.78 2.76 9.37
C SER A 7 -2.17 2.14 8.12
N PRO A 8 -1.21 2.80 7.45
CA PRO A 8 -0.60 2.29 6.21
C PRO A 8 0.31 1.09 6.44
N VAL A 9 0.95 1.01 7.59
CA VAL A 9 1.90 -0.05 7.98
C VAL A 9 1.85 -0.31 9.49
N GLY A 10 2.40 -1.44 9.92
CA GLY A 10 2.59 -1.82 11.33
C GLY A 10 4.04 -1.65 11.80
N ALA A 11 4.67 -0.50 11.50
CA ALA A 11 6.07 -0.22 11.84
C ALA A 11 6.33 1.29 11.93
N LEU A 12 7.47 1.69 12.49
CA LEU A 12 7.86 3.11 12.69
C LEU A 12 8.93 3.53 11.68
N PHE A 13 8.65 3.39 10.38
CA PHE A 13 9.64 3.66 9.33
C PHE A 13 9.70 5.13 8.91
N SER A 14 8.63 5.90 9.07
CA SER A 14 8.58 7.29 8.63
C SER A 14 7.98 8.23 9.67
N GLY A 15 8.10 9.53 9.41
CA GLY A 15 7.56 10.56 10.29
C GLY A 15 6.02 10.52 10.40
N ALA A 16 5.33 10.05 9.37
CA ALA A 16 3.87 9.93 9.39
C ALA A 16 3.41 8.85 10.40
N GLU A 17 4.08 7.68 10.41
CA GLU A 17 3.80 6.61 11.38
C GLU A 17 4.15 7.03 12.80
N VAL A 18 5.30 7.68 12.99
CA VAL A 18 5.69 8.20 14.32
C VAL A 18 4.65 9.20 14.84
N ALA A 19 4.20 10.12 14.00
CA ALA A 19 3.22 11.14 14.39
C ALA A 19 1.87 10.51 14.80
N ILE A 20 1.37 9.54 14.00
CA ILE A 20 0.07 8.92 14.29
C ILE A 20 0.11 8.02 15.53
N VAL A 21 1.23 7.31 15.76
CA VAL A 21 1.41 6.51 16.97
C VAL A 21 1.41 7.38 18.22
N ASN A 22 2.09 8.53 18.19
CA ASN A 22 2.04 9.47 19.30
C ASN A 22 0.63 10.05 19.51
N LEU A 23 -0.11 10.33 18.44
CA LEU A 23 -1.51 10.78 18.53
C LEU A 23 -2.40 9.68 19.15
N MET A 24 -2.31 8.44 18.68
CA MET A 24 -3.09 7.31 19.24
C MET A 24 -2.81 7.14 20.75
N ARG A 25 -1.55 7.19 21.16
CA ARG A 25 -1.15 7.10 22.57
C ARG A 25 -1.68 8.27 23.39
N HIS A 26 -1.63 9.48 22.85
CA HIS A 26 -2.17 10.67 23.51
C HIS A 26 -3.69 10.55 23.70
N LEU A 27 -4.43 10.13 22.69
CA LEU A 27 -5.87 9.92 22.79
C LEU A 27 -6.22 8.79 23.76
N SER A 28 -5.46 7.69 23.77
CA SER A 28 -5.64 6.62 24.76
C SER A 28 -5.41 7.12 26.18
N SER A 29 -4.37 7.91 26.43
CA SER A 29 -4.10 8.50 27.76
C SER A 29 -5.16 9.50 28.20
N ASN A 30 -5.92 10.09 27.25
CA ASN A 30 -7.05 10.98 27.51
C ASN A 30 -8.39 10.23 27.69
N GLY A 31 -8.36 8.90 27.80
CA GLY A 31 -9.54 8.11 28.10
C GLY A 31 -10.36 7.67 26.89
N HIS A 32 -9.85 7.80 25.68
CA HIS A 32 -10.46 7.18 24.48
C HIS A 32 -10.03 5.71 24.37
N GLU A 33 -10.93 4.87 23.92
CA GLU A 33 -10.64 3.46 23.59
C GLU A 33 -10.17 3.39 22.13
N ILE A 34 -8.90 3.08 21.92
CA ILE A 34 -8.26 3.16 20.61
C ILE A 34 -8.06 1.77 20.02
N TYR A 35 -8.46 1.64 18.78
CA TYR A 35 -8.24 0.47 17.93
C TYR A 35 -7.40 0.87 16.73
N ASN A 36 -6.57 -0.04 16.22
CA ASN A 36 -5.77 0.21 15.03
C ASN A 36 -5.81 -0.98 14.08
N VAL A 37 -6.08 -0.72 12.80
CA VAL A 37 -5.99 -1.70 11.72
C VAL A 37 -4.71 -1.47 10.94
N ILE A 38 -3.92 -2.53 10.76
CA ILE A 38 -2.68 -2.53 9.98
C ILE A 38 -2.68 -3.68 8.96
N PRO A 39 -1.98 -3.52 7.83
CA PRO A 39 -1.79 -4.62 6.89
C PRO A 39 -0.86 -5.69 7.47
N ASN A 40 -1.17 -6.95 7.22
CA ASN A 40 -0.29 -8.08 7.48
C ASN A 40 0.20 -8.66 6.14
N ASN A 41 1.33 -8.20 5.69
CA ASN A 41 2.11 -8.81 4.61
C ASN A 41 3.27 -9.53 5.31
N GLU A 42 3.33 -10.80 5.32
CA GLU A 42 4.21 -11.74 6.05
C GLU A 42 5.62 -11.25 6.47
N THR A 43 6.06 -10.09 5.97
CA THR A 43 7.39 -9.49 6.20
C THR A 43 7.38 -8.12 6.92
N ASN A 44 6.22 -7.48 7.16
CA ASN A 44 6.19 -6.03 7.45
C ASN A 44 5.59 -5.61 8.81
N VAL A 45 5.24 -6.54 9.69
CA VAL A 45 4.78 -6.16 11.04
C VAL A 45 5.96 -6.24 12.01
N ASP A 46 6.38 -5.10 12.52
CA ASP A 46 7.42 -5.02 13.55
C ASP A 46 6.83 -5.44 14.91
N LYS A 47 7.44 -6.45 15.54
CA LYS A 47 7.05 -6.90 16.89
C LYS A 47 7.11 -5.75 17.90
N ASN A 48 8.11 -4.88 17.79
CA ASN A 48 8.24 -3.71 18.66
C ASN A 48 7.07 -2.75 18.51
N TYR A 49 6.50 -2.64 17.29
CA TYR A 49 5.31 -1.83 17.05
C TYR A 49 4.10 -2.38 17.79
N ILE A 50 3.86 -3.69 17.72
CA ILE A 50 2.73 -4.33 18.41
C ILE A 50 2.89 -4.19 19.93
N GLU A 51 4.08 -4.46 20.49
CA GLU A 51 4.37 -4.29 21.91
C GLU A 51 4.15 -2.84 22.38
N LEU A 52 4.52 -1.87 21.55
CA LEU A 52 4.29 -0.45 21.84
C LEU A 52 2.79 -0.12 21.88
N MET A 53 2.00 -0.66 20.95
CA MET A 53 0.54 -0.47 20.91
C MET A 53 -0.12 -1.13 22.13
N ASP A 54 0.21 -2.37 22.43
CA ASP A 54 -0.31 -3.12 23.59
C ASP A 54 0.01 -2.41 24.91
N SER A 55 1.23 -1.90 25.06
CA SER A 55 1.65 -1.14 26.26
C SER A 55 0.85 0.16 26.45
N ALA A 56 0.31 0.70 25.38
CA ALA A 56 -0.53 1.89 25.38
C ALA A 56 -2.05 1.56 25.48
N GLY A 57 -2.41 0.27 25.62
CA GLY A 57 -3.80 -0.18 25.65
C GLY A 57 -4.52 -0.08 24.30
N ILE A 58 -3.78 -0.06 23.19
CA ILE A 58 -4.31 0.06 21.82
C ILE A 58 -4.41 -1.33 21.20
N LYS A 59 -5.62 -1.72 20.82
CA LYS A 59 -5.88 -3.03 20.23
C LYS A 59 -5.62 -3.00 18.72
N CYS A 60 -4.63 -3.80 18.27
CA CYS A 60 -4.28 -3.92 16.86
C CYS A 60 -4.97 -5.09 16.16
N TYR A 61 -5.53 -4.84 14.98
CA TYR A 61 -6.05 -5.84 14.04
C TYR A 61 -5.12 -5.89 12.82
N GLN A 62 -4.63 -7.10 12.52
CA GLN A 62 -3.74 -7.35 11.39
C GLN A 62 -4.55 -7.99 10.27
N LEU A 63 -4.69 -7.32 9.12
CA LEU A 63 -5.47 -7.82 8.00
C LEU A 63 -4.55 -8.32 6.88
N LYS A 64 -4.76 -9.58 6.46
CA LYS A 64 -4.03 -10.14 5.31
C LYS A 64 -4.42 -9.40 4.03
N THR A 65 -3.43 -8.94 3.28
CA THR A 65 -3.63 -8.19 2.04
C THR A 65 -2.55 -8.54 1.02
N MET A 66 -2.82 -8.29 -0.26
CA MET A 66 -1.79 -8.30 -1.31
C MET A 66 -1.22 -6.89 -1.50
N LYS A 67 -2.11 -5.88 -1.63
CA LYS A 67 -1.75 -4.48 -1.68
C LYS A 67 -2.73 -3.68 -0.85
N TRP A 68 -2.23 -3.03 0.19
CA TRP A 68 -3.03 -2.24 1.13
C TRP A 68 -3.37 -0.86 0.58
N TRP A 69 -2.43 -0.25 -0.18
CA TRP A 69 -2.55 1.09 -0.71
C TRP A 69 -3.38 1.13 -1.99
N TRP A 70 -3.71 2.35 -2.44
CA TRP A 70 -4.35 2.54 -3.73
C TRP A 70 -3.62 1.77 -4.83
N TYR A 71 -4.38 1.23 -5.79
CA TYR A 71 -3.82 0.43 -6.87
C TYR A 71 -2.71 1.18 -7.63
N GLU A 72 -2.90 2.48 -7.89
CA GLU A 72 -2.00 3.33 -8.66
C GLU A 72 -0.75 3.78 -7.91
N SER A 73 -0.65 3.52 -6.61
CA SER A 73 0.58 3.77 -5.87
C SER A 73 1.70 2.91 -6.41
N SER A 74 2.90 3.49 -6.61
CA SER A 74 4.02 2.90 -7.34
C SER A 74 4.73 1.71 -6.67
N PHE A 75 4.25 1.28 -5.50
CA PHE A 75 4.88 0.19 -4.77
C PHE A 75 4.40 -1.17 -5.26
N GLN A 76 5.34 -1.92 -5.86
CA GLN A 76 5.29 -3.32 -6.31
C GLN A 76 4.67 -3.59 -7.68
N ASP A 77 5.41 -4.37 -8.45
CA ASP A 77 4.98 -5.02 -9.68
C ASP A 77 3.84 -5.99 -9.36
N MET A 78 2.69 -5.78 -9.99
CA MET A 78 1.50 -6.53 -9.66
C MET A 78 1.03 -7.34 -10.85
N SER A 79 1.40 -8.61 -10.85
CA SER A 79 1.01 -9.57 -11.87
C SER A 79 -0.47 -9.96 -11.85
N GLU A 80 -1.21 -9.67 -10.75
CA GLU A 80 -2.59 -10.16 -10.51
C GLU A 80 -3.51 -9.06 -10.02
N LYS A 81 -3.89 -8.15 -10.91
CA LYS A 81 -4.80 -7.02 -10.62
C LYS A 81 -6.10 -7.45 -9.94
N ASP A 82 -6.75 -8.49 -10.46
CA ASP A 82 -8.05 -8.96 -9.96
C ASP A 82 -7.95 -9.47 -8.52
N ALA A 83 -6.87 -10.19 -8.20
CA ALA A 83 -6.62 -10.67 -6.85
C ALA A 83 -6.40 -9.52 -5.86
N VAL A 84 -5.66 -8.48 -6.27
CA VAL A 84 -5.46 -7.30 -5.42
C VAL A 84 -6.78 -6.60 -5.11
N ILE A 85 -7.60 -6.37 -6.12
CA ILE A 85 -8.90 -5.71 -5.94
C ILE A 85 -9.79 -6.56 -5.04
N ALA A 86 -9.83 -7.89 -5.22
CA ALA A 86 -10.59 -8.79 -4.36
C ALA A 86 -10.11 -8.75 -2.89
N TYR A 87 -8.78 -8.68 -2.66
CA TYR A 87 -8.25 -8.48 -1.31
C TYR A 87 -8.62 -7.11 -0.74
N GLN A 88 -8.60 -6.05 -1.54
CA GLN A 88 -9.04 -4.72 -1.09
C GLN A 88 -10.52 -4.72 -0.68
N HIS A 89 -11.40 -5.39 -1.45
CA HIS A 89 -12.81 -5.58 -1.08
C HIS A 89 -12.95 -6.35 0.23
N LYS A 90 -12.22 -7.46 0.37
CA LYS A 90 -12.19 -8.24 1.61
C LYS A 90 -11.77 -7.38 2.80
N ASN A 91 -10.70 -6.61 2.65
CA ASN A 91 -10.20 -5.76 3.73
C ASN A 91 -11.21 -4.68 4.13
N ILE A 92 -11.94 -4.09 3.17
CA ILE A 92 -13.05 -3.18 3.50
C ILE A 92 -14.13 -3.90 4.31
N ALA A 93 -14.52 -5.12 3.89
CA ALA A 93 -15.51 -5.91 4.61
C ALA A 93 -15.05 -6.28 6.03
N GLU A 94 -13.78 -6.66 6.21
CA GLU A 94 -13.18 -6.95 7.52
C GLU A 94 -13.15 -5.71 8.43
N VAL A 95 -12.81 -4.54 7.89
CA VAL A 95 -12.87 -3.26 8.64
C VAL A 95 -14.30 -2.94 9.05
N ARG A 96 -15.30 -3.19 8.20
CA ARG A 96 -16.72 -3.04 8.55
C ARG A 96 -17.13 -3.92 9.74
N GLU A 97 -16.69 -5.18 9.77
CA GLU A 97 -16.93 -6.06 10.90
C GLU A 97 -16.26 -5.58 12.19
N ILE A 98 -15.03 -5.07 12.08
CA ILE A 98 -14.33 -4.46 13.23
C ILE A 98 -15.14 -3.27 13.77
N ILE A 99 -15.66 -2.41 12.89
CA ILE A 99 -16.50 -1.26 13.27
C ILE A 99 -17.73 -1.75 14.05
N ARG A 100 -18.47 -2.72 13.51
CA ARG A 100 -19.68 -3.26 14.14
C ARG A 100 -19.40 -3.95 15.47
N ASN A 101 -18.44 -4.89 15.47
CA ASN A 101 -18.15 -5.75 16.62
C ASN A 101 -17.62 -4.98 17.83
N ASN A 102 -16.97 -3.84 17.61
CA ASN A 102 -16.43 -3.00 18.67
C ASN A 102 -17.29 -1.75 18.94
N ASN A 103 -18.37 -1.52 18.20
CA ASN A 103 -19.20 -0.32 18.27
C ASN A 103 -18.35 0.95 18.11
N ILE A 104 -17.58 1.01 17.04
CA ILE A 104 -16.70 2.15 16.74
C ILE A 104 -17.56 3.39 16.46
N GLU A 105 -17.18 4.51 17.05
CA GLU A 105 -17.89 5.78 16.95
C GLU A 105 -17.24 6.74 15.95
N LEU A 106 -15.94 6.57 15.67
CA LEU A 106 -15.17 7.38 14.72
C LEU A 106 -14.11 6.53 14.05
N VAL A 107 -13.96 6.67 12.75
CA VAL A 107 -12.85 6.07 11.98
C VAL A 107 -11.88 7.15 11.53
N ILE A 108 -10.58 6.92 11.67
CA ILE A 108 -9.52 7.83 11.24
C ILE A 108 -8.57 7.08 10.30
N SER A 109 -8.49 7.49 9.03
CA SER A 109 -7.49 6.96 8.08
C SER A 109 -6.23 7.81 8.11
N ASN A 110 -5.08 7.15 8.33
CA ASN A 110 -3.77 7.80 8.30
C ASN A 110 -3.13 7.61 6.94
N THR A 111 -2.62 8.67 6.38
CA THR A 111 -2.10 8.86 5.01
C THR A 111 -3.16 8.72 3.91
N VAL A 112 -2.94 9.42 2.82
CA VAL A 112 -3.82 9.37 1.63
C VAL A 112 -3.82 8.00 0.95
N ASN A 113 -2.83 7.17 1.25
CA ASN A 113 -2.68 5.84 0.66
C ASN A 113 -3.74 4.83 1.12
N VAL A 114 -4.35 5.05 2.29
CA VAL A 114 -5.26 4.11 2.93
C VAL A 114 -6.70 4.59 2.77
N PHE A 115 -7.55 3.80 2.14
CA PHE A 115 -8.94 4.17 1.81
C PHE A 115 -9.99 3.22 2.40
N GLN A 116 -9.56 2.05 2.88
CA GLN A 116 -10.44 1.01 3.39
C GLN A 116 -11.29 1.51 4.55
N GLY A 117 -10.68 2.31 5.45
CA GLY A 117 -11.38 2.91 6.58
C GLY A 117 -12.47 3.88 6.16
N ALA A 118 -12.20 4.72 5.16
CA ALA A 118 -13.16 5.72 4.66
C ALA A 118 -14.40 5.04 4.03
N ILE A 119 -14.18 4.02 3.20
CA ILE A 119 -15.28 3.27 2.57
C ILE A 119 -16.05 2.45 3.61
N ALA A 120 -15.36 1.76 4.52
CA ALA A 120 -16.00 0.98 5.58
C ALA A 120 -16.85 1.87 6.50
N ALA A 121 -16.34 3.03 6.91
CA ALA A 121 -17.08 4.00 7.72
C ALA A 121 -18.33 4.49 7.00
N ALA A 122 -18.25 4.81 5.71
CA ALA A 122 -19.39 5.24 4.91
C ALA A 122 -20.44 4.12 4.77
N CYS A 123 -20.03 2.85 4.68
CA CYS A 123 -20.94 1.71 4.67
C CYS A 123 -21.69 1.53 5.99
N GLU A 124 -21.04 1.82 7.11
CA GLU A 124 -21.61 1.63 8.45
C GLU A 124 -22.28 2.91 9.01
N GLY A 125 -22.23 4.03 8.27
CA GLY A 125 -22.77 5.31 8.72
C GLY A 125 -21.99 5.92 9.89
N VAL A 126 -20.73 5.55 10.05
CA VAL A 126 -19.83 6.07 11.07
C VAL A 126 -19.03 7.24 10.50
N PRO A 127 -18.87 8.35 11.24
CA PRO A 127 -18.04 9.46 10.81
C PRO A 127 -16.60 9.07 10.54
N HIS A 128 -16.01 9.74 9.55
CA HIS A 128 -14.65 9.46 9.12
C HIS A 128 -13.81 10.74 9.07
N TYR A 129 -12.60 10.65 9.62
CA TYR A 129 -11.56 11.68 9.51
C TYR A 129 -10.39 11.18 8.67
N TYR A 130 -9.84 12.06 7.84
CA TYR A 130 -8.63 11.79 7.08
C TYR A 130 -7.46 12.60 7.61
N ILE A 131 -6.29 11.96 7.79
CA ILE A 131 -5.02 12.63 8.10
C ILE A 131 -4.11 12.48 6.88
N ILE A 132 -3.76 13.58 6.24
CA ILE A 132 -3.00 13.62 4.99
C ILE A 132 -1.61 14.19 5.25
N HIS A 133 -0.59 13.41 4.87
CA HIS A 133 0.81 13.76 5.00
C HIS A 133 1.49 14.05 3.65
N GLU A 134 0.83 13.80 2.53
CA GLU A 134 1.39 13.77 1.19
C GLU A 134 0.88 14.94 0.33
N PHE A 135 1.75 15.50 -0.51
CA PHE A 135 1.35 16.47 -1.52
C PHE A 135 0.60 15.79 -2.69
N PRO A 136 -0.40 16.46 -3.33
CA PRO A 136 -1.13 15.94 -4.49
C PRO A 136 -0.34 16.06 -5.81
N PHE A 137 0.98 15.90 -5.75
CA PHE A 137 1.91 15.92 -6.88
C PHE A 137 3.17 15.10 -6.57
N GLY A 138 4.06 14.93 -7.58
CA GLY A 138 5.26 14.09 -7.45
C GLY A 138 4.88 12.63 -7.25
N GLU A 139 5.52 11.96 -6.31
CA GLU A 139 5.31 10.55 -5.98
C GLU A 139 3.85 10.21 -5.67
N PHE A 140 3.14 11.11 -5.02
CA PHE A 140 1.74 10.91 -4.63
C PHE A 140 0.74 11.62 -5.56
N GLY A 141 1.17 12.07 -6.73
CA GLY A 141 0.33 12.81 -7.69
C GLY A 141 -0.94 12.05 -8.12
N TYR A 142 -0.93 10.73 -8.06
CA TYR A 142 -2.06 9.86 -8.41
C TYR A 142 -3.32 10.12 -7.57
N TYR A 143 -3.21 10.62 -6.34
CA TYR A 143 -4.40 10.87 -5.53
C TYR A 143 -5.09 12.20 -5.85
N ARG A 144 -4.49 13.05 -6.68
CA ARG A 144 -5.13 14.31 -7.10
C ARG A 144 -6.50 14.09 -7.74
N GLU A 145 -6.65 13.01 -8.49
CA GLU A 145 -7.92 12.62 -9.11
C GLU A 145 -8.91 11.99 -8.10
N LYS A 146 -8.48 11.70 -6.89
CA LYS A 146 -9.28 11.11 -5.80
C LYS A 146 -9.77 12.14 -4.77
N ILE A 147 -9.37 13.41 -4.91
CA ILE A 147 -9.67 14.47 -3.93
C ILE A 147 -11.18 14.61 -3.69
N GLU A 148 -11.99 14.55 -4.75
CA GLU A 148 -13.45 14.61 -4.61
C GLU A 148 -14.01 13.43 -3.82
N LEU A 149 -13.49 12.22 -4.04
CA LEU A 149 -13.86 11.03 -3.26
C LEU A 149 -13.46 11.17 -1.80
N ILE A 150 -12.22 11.61 -1.53
CA ILE A 150 -11.72 11.84 -0.18
C ILE A 150 -12.62 12.87 0.53
N ASN A 151 -12.95 13.97 -0.13
CA ASN A 151 -13.84 15.00 0.42
C ASN A 151 -15.25 14.45 0.71
N LEU A 152 -15.79 13.60 -0.18
CA LEU A 152 -17.12 13.00 0.01
C LEU A 152 -17.15 12.07 1.23
N LEU A 153 -16.16 11.20 1.34
CA LEU A 153 -16.11 10.17 2.37
C LEU A 153 -15.63 10.68 3.74
N SER A 154 -15.17 11.95 3.82
CA SER A 154 -14.62 12.52 5.05
C SER A 154 -15.52 13.59 5.66
N ASP A 155 -15.74 13.51 6.97
CA ASP A 155 -16.37 14.57 7.75
C ASP A 155 -15.36 15.68 8.08
N LYS A 156 -14.11 15.30 8.37
CA LYS A 156 -12.98 16.22 8.61
C LYS A 156 -11.71 15.68 7.94
N ILE A 157 -10.86 16.61 7.53
CA ILE A 157 -9.58 16.35 6.89
C ILE A 157 -8.52 17.16 7.63
N PHE A 158 -7.45 16.51 8.03
CA PHE A 158 -6.33 17.13 8.70
C PHE A 158 -5.10 17.04 7.80
N ALA A 159 -4.51 18.17 7.48
CA ALA A 159 -3.30 18.26 6.67
C ALA A 159 -2.15 18.82 7.49
N VAL A 160 -0.93 18.38 7.18
CA VAL A 160 0.27 18.93 7.81
C VAL A 160 0.33 20.44 7.59
N GLN A 161 0.50 21.17 8.68
CA GLN A 161 0.51 22.65 8.71
C GLN A 161 1.57 23.24 7.78
N GLY A 162 1.24 24.32 7.11
CA GLY A 162 2.10 25.06 6.18
C GLY A 162 1.83 24.68 4.74
N GLY A 163 2.88 24.44 3.94
CA GLY A 163 2.76 24.28 2.49
C GLY A 163 1.78 23.19 2.03
N LEU A 164 1.68 22.07 2.75
CA LEU A 164 0.71 21.04 2.40
C LEU A 164 -0.73 21.50 2.69
N PHE A 165 -0.98 22.10 3.85
CA PHE A 165 -2.29 22.64 4.20
C PHE A 165 -2.71 23.73 3.19
N GLU A 166 -1.81 24.65 2.84
CA GLU A 166 -2.05 25.71 1.86
C GLU A 166 -2.35 25.15 0.46
N GLU A 167 -1.66 24.09 0.06
CA GLU A 167 -1.94 23.40 -1.22
C GLU A 167 -3.31 22.74 -1.22
N LEU A 168 -3.63 21.97 -0.16
CA LEU A 168 -4.90 21.25 -0.06
C LEU A 168 -6.11 22.18 0.16
N ALA A 169 -5.92 23.38 0.70
CA ALA A 169 -6.95 24.39 0.81
C ALA A 169 -7.49 24.89 -0.55
N LYS A 170 -6.79 24.60 -1.64
CA LYS A 170 -7.28 24.86 -3.01
C LYS A 170 -8.37 23.87 -3.46
N TYR A 171 -8.47 22.73 -2.80
CA TYR A 171 -9.30 21.60 -3.22
C TYR A 171 -10.40 21.25 -2.21
N PHE A 172 -10.14 21.39 -0.92
CA PHE A 172 -11.07 21.02 0.14
C PHE A 172 -11.79 22.24 0.73
N PRO A 173 -13.08 22.09 1.12
CA PRO A 173 -13.82 23.14 1.81
C PRO A 173 -13.17 23.54 3.14
N SER A 174 -13.20 24.83 3.47
CA SER A 174 -12.57 25.38 4.68
C SER A 174 -13.21 24.92 5.99
N ASP A 175 -14.46 24.45 5.97
CA ASP A 175 -15.16 23.88 7.12
C ASP A 175 -14.79 22.40 7.39
N LYS A 176 -14.11 21.77 6.45
CA LYS A 176 -13.64 20.37 6.57
C LYS A 176 -12.13 20.24 6.75
N LEU A 177 -11.34 21.16 6.22
CA LEU A 177 -9.88 21.09 6.24
C LEU A 177 -9.28 21.85 7.42
N PHE A 178 -8.44 21.16 8.20
CA PHE A 178 -7.77 21.71 9.38
C PHE A 178 -6.28 21.40 9.36
N PRO A 179 -5.42 22.34 9.83
CA PRO A 179 -3.99 22.05 9.96
C PRO A 179 -3.71 21.24 11.23
N PHE A 180 -2.68 20.40 11.17
CA PHE A 180 -2.06 19.77 12.35
C PHE A 180 -0.54 19.75 12.20
N ILE A 181 0.16 19.58 13.32
CA ILE A 181 1.63 19.48 13.32
C ILE A 181 2.01 18.01 13.57
N PRO A 182 2.78 17.36 12.68
CA PRO A 182 3.29 16.03 12.96
C PRO A 182 4.16 16.04 14.21
N TYR A 183 3.80 15.25 15.21
CA TYR A 183 4.51 15.23 16.48
C TYR A 183 5.40 13.99 16.61
N SER A 184 6.65 14.21 16.98
CA SER A 184 7.59 13.18 17.39
C SER A 184 8.02 13.43 18.83
N ASN A 185 7.92 12.42 19.68
CA ASN A 185 8.33 12.54 21.07
C ASN A 185 9.86 12.46 21.18
N ILE A 186 10.50 13.61 21.05
CA ILE A 186 11.96 13.73 21.04
C ILE A 186 12.45 14.03 22.45
N VAL A 187 13.03 13.00 23.07
CA VAL A 187 13.73 13.17 24.34
C VAL A 187 14.99 14.01 24.11
N LYS A 188 15.21 15.01 24.96
CA LYS A 188 16.44 15.82 24.92
C LYS A 188 17.65 14.93 25.05
N GLN A 189 18.52 14.95 24.06
CA GLN A 189 19.75 14.18 24.06
C GLN A 189 20.89 14.96 24.71
N ASN A 190 21.73 14.27 25.45
CA ASN A 190 23.03 14.78 25.88
C ASN A 190 24.02 14.57 24.73
N LEU A 191 24.26 15.63 23.96
CA LEU A 191 25.16 15.57 22.82
C LEU A 191 26.59 15.21 23.28
N LEU A 192 27.29 14.42 22.47
CA LEU A 192 28.68 14.05 22.75
C LEU A 192 29.58 15.28 22.71
N LYS A 193 30.59 15.32 23.56
CA LYS A 193 31.63 16.36 23.52
C LYS A 193 32.59 16.08 22.39
N SER A 194 32.96 17.12 21.64
CA SER A 194 33.94 17.03 20.53
C SER A 194 34.78 18.28 20.43
N GLU A 195 36.03 18.10 20.02
CA GLU A 195 36.90 19.18 19.64
C GLU A 195 36.77 19.54 18.14
N ARG A 196 36.20 18.64 17.34
CA ARG A 196 36.06 18.78 15.89
C ARG A 196 34.68 19.23 15.50
N LYS A 197 34.59 20.17 14.57
CA LYS A 197 33.35 20.54 13.89
C LYS A 197 33.04 19.52 12.82
N ARG A 198 31.78 19.14 12.71
CA ARG A 198 31.28 18.23 11.67
C ARG A 198 30.06 18.83 11.01
N ILE A 199 29.84 18.46 9.75
CA ILE A 199 28.56 18.63 9.05
C ILE A 199 27.84 17.28 9.11
N ILE A 200 26.58 17.29 9.52
CA ILE A 200 25.79 16.07 9.65
C ILE A 200 24.51 16.16 8.82
N SER A 201 24.08 15.02 8.26
CA SER A 201 22.76 14.89 7.65
C SER A 201 22.12 13.58 8.10
N ILE A 202 20.91 13.67 8.68
CA ILE A 202 20.15 12.54 9.18
C ILE A 202 18.94 12.30 8.28
N GLY A 203 18.73 11.06 7.88
CA GLY A 203 17.62 10.62 7.02
C GLY A 203 18.06 9.64 5.95
N GLY A 204 17.10 8.99 5.30
CA GLY A 204 17.40 8.08 4.19
C GLY A 204 18.15 8.78 3.07
N ILE A 205 19.17 8.13 2.51
CA ILE A 205 19.97 8.66 1.40
C ILE A 205 19.25 8.28 0.12
N THR A 206 18.54 9.25 -0.46
CA THR A 206 17.63 9.06 -1.60
C THR A 206 17.64 10.28 -2.50
N GLU A 207 17.18 10.14 -3.75
CA GLU A 207 17.04 11.24 -4.71
C GLU A 207 16.26 12.42 -4.11
N ARG A 208 15.16 12.17 -3.40
CA ARG A 208 14.33 13.21 -2.76
C ARG A 208 15.07 13.96 -1.64
N LYS A 209 15.91 13.25 -0.87
CA LYS A 209 16.70 13.88 0.22
C LYS A 209 17.95 14.61 -0.28
N ASN A 210 18.38 14.34 -1.53
CA ASN A 210 19.37 15.10 -2.31
C ASN A 210 20.72 15.34 -1.61
N GLN A 211 21.25 14.34 -0.91
CA GLN A 211 22.54 14.46 -0.20
C GLN A 211 23.73 14.72 -1.12
N LEU A 212 23.62 14.39 -2.41
CA LEU A 212 24.66 14.70 -3.40
C LEU A 212 24.95 16.21 -3.49
N GLU A 213 23.92 17.06 -3.31
CA GLU A 213 24.09 18.52 -3.25
C GLU A 213 24.96 18.94 -2.06
N LEU A 214 24.75 18.32 -0.88
CA LEU A 214 25.58 18.56 0.29
C LEU A 214 27.01 18.08 0.07
N ILE A 215 27.23 16.93 -0.57
CA ILE A 215 28.57 16.42 -0.92
C ILE A 215 29.30 17.41 -1.85
N LYS A 216 28.58 17.98 -2.83
CA LYS A 216 29.14 19.01 -3.73
C LYS A 216 29.52 20.30 -2.98
N ALA A 217 28.66 20.76 -2.06
CA ALA A 217 28.95 21.92 -1.22
C ALA A 217 30.15 21.66 -0.29
N PHE A 218 30.23 20.46 0.30
CA PHE A 218 31.37 20.04 1.12
C PHE A 218 32.69 20.02 0.31
N HIS A 219 32.67 19.54 -0.92
CA HIS A 219 33.80 19.59 -1.84
C HIS A 219 34.29 21.04 -2.04
N LEU A 220 33.36 22.00 -2.26
CA LEU A 220 33.73 23.42 -2.45
C LEU A 220 34.23 24.10 -1.18
N LEU A 221 33.90 23.57 0.01
CA LEU A 221 34.47 24.09 1.26
C LEU A 221 35.96 23.85 1.36
N ASN A 222 36.46 22.74 0.83
CA ASN A 222 37.87 22.36 0.78
C ASN A 222 38.61 22.52 2.13
N GLN A 223 38.02 21.97 3.21
CA GLN A 223 38.56 22.05 4.57
C GLN A 223 38.97 20.67 5.07
N GLU A 224 40.29 20.39 5.12
CA GLU A 224 40.85 19.07 5.47
C GLU A 224 40.46 18.56 6.89
N LYS A 225 40.19 19.46 7.82
CA LYS A 225 39.85 19.10 9.23
C LYS A 225 38.34 18.93 9.46
N LEU A 226 37.50 19.20 8.47
CA LEU A 226 36.07 19.09 8.56
C LEU A 226 35.62 17.67 8.18
N GLU A 227 34.63 17.14 8.84
CA GLU A 227 34.05 15.86 8.55
C GLU A 227 32.59 16.03 8.09
N LEU A 228 32.15 15.21 7.13
CA LEU A 228 30.76 15.10 6.68
C LEU A 228 30.22 13.71 7.05
N VAL A 229 29.16 13.66 7.83
CA VAL A 229 28.59 12.42 8.35
C VAL A 229 27.14 12.27 7.94
N PHE A 230 26.82 11.18 7.26
CA PHE A 230 25.47 10.80 6.89
C PHE A 230 24.97 9.66 7.79
N ILE A 231 23.73 9.78 8.31
CA ILE A 231 23.12 8.78 9.20
C ILE A 231 21.73 8.42 8.64
N GLY A 232 21.56 7.21 8.16
CA GLY A 232 20.32 6.69 7.58
C GLY A 232 20.58 5.52 6.64
N SER A 233 19.53 4.79 6.31
CA SER A 233 19.54 3.80 5.22
C SER A 233 19.71 4.50 3.87
N TRP A 234 20.01 3.74 2.83
CA TRP A 234 20.16 4.30 1.49
C TRP A 234 19.44 3.50 0.42
N ASP A 235 19.08 4.20 -0.64
CA ASP A 235 18.78 3.64 -1.92
C ASP A 235 20.10 3.33 -2.64
N GLU A 236 20.29 2.12 -3.11
CA GLU A 236 21.57 1.66 -3.68
C GLU A 236 21.95 2.44 -4.95
N GLU A 237 20.97 2.74 -5.80
CA GLU A 237 21.22 3.49 -7.04
C GLU A 237 21.65 4.92 -6.74
N TYR A 238 20.94 5.59 -5.83
CA TYR A 238 21.29 6.95 -5.45
C TYR A 238 22.60 7.03 -4.66
N LYS A 239 22.84 6.06 -3.78
CA LYS A 239 24.11 5.95 -3.04
C LYS A 239 25.29 5.79 -4.00
N SER A 240 25.15 4.96 -5.04
CA SER A 240 26.15 4.79 -6.08
C SER A 240 26.48 6.10 -6.82
N LYS A 241 25.48 6.98 -7.07
CA LYS A 241 25.73 8.32 -7.62
C LYS A 241 26.58 9.18 -6.68
N CYS A 242 26.31 9.11 -5.37
CA CYS A 242 27.08 9.82 -4.36
C CYS A 242 28.52 9.30 -4.30
N ASP A 243 28.71 7.98 -4.27
CA ASP A 243 30.04 7.35 -4.23
C ASP A 243 30.86 7.66 -5.47
N SER A 244 30.26 7.60 -6.65
CA SER A 244 30.91 7.97 -7.91
C SER A 244 31.43 9.40 -7.89
N TYR A 245 30.71 10.34 -7.28
CA TYR A 245 31.18 11.72 -7.12
C TYR A 245 32.35 11.82 -6.13
N ILE A 246 32.24 11.13 -4.99
CA ILE A 246 33.28 11.10 -3.94
C ILE A 246 34.58 10.54 -4.52
N GLU A 247 34.52 9.43 -5.22
CA GLU A 247 35.68 8.78 -5.86
C GLU A 247 36.30 9.65 -6.96
N LYS A 248 35.48 10.20 -7.86
CA LYS A 248 35.91 11.05 -8.95
C LYS A 248 36.75 12.23 -8.47
N PHE A 249 36.38 12.84 -7.35
CA PHE A 249 37.07 14.01 -6.79
C PHE A 249 37.97 13.66 -5.60
N GLN A 250 38.14 12.36 -5.31
CA GLN A 250 38.98 11.84 -4.22
C GLN A 250 38.69 12.52 -2.86
N LEU A 251 37.38 12.76 -2.58
CA LEU A 251 36.96 13.44 -1.36
C LEU A 251 37.23 12.57 -0.14
N LYS A 252 37.78 13.19 0.90
CA LYS A 252 38.08 12.54 2.19
C LYS A 252 37.15 13.05 3.27
N ASN A 253 37.15 12.36 4.41
CA ASN A 253 36.39 12.75 5.60
C ASN A 253 34.86 12.76 5.39
N ILE A 254 34.35 11.88 4.53
CA ILE A 254 32.93 11.62 4.34
C ILE A 254 32.63 10.21 4.86
N SER A 255 31.65 10.07 5.72
CA SER A 255 31.23 8.78 6.29
C SER A 255 29.74 8.58 6.24
N PHE A 256 29.33 7.31 6.04
CA PHE A 256 27.94 6.85 6.03
C PHE A 256 27.78 5.81 7.14
N LEU A 257 27.01 6.13 8.17
CA LEU A 257 26.86 5.27 9.36
C LEU A 257 25.74 4.23 9.23
N GLY A 258 24.97 4.25 8.11
CA GLY A 258 23.83 3.38 7.93
C GLY A 258 22.64 3.76 8.81
N PHE A 259 21.62 2.91 8.81
CA PHE A 259 20.42 3.10 9.64
C PHE A 259 20.76 2.98 11.13
N GLN A 260 20.28 3.92 11.92
CA GLN A 260 20.42 3.96 13.37
C GLN A 260 19.05 4.19 14.01
N ASN A 261 18.70 3.38 14.99
CA ASN A 261 17.43 3.53 15.76
C ASN A 261 17.34 4.87 16.49
N ASN A 262 18.45 5.34 17.02
CA ASN A 262 18.57 6.67 17.63
C ASN A 262 19.79 7.39 17.03
N PRO A 263 19.62 8.12 15.92
CA PRO A 263 20.73 8.81 15.28
C PRO A 263 21.35 9.92 16.13
N TRP A 264 20.56 10.49 17.06
CA TRP A 264 20.99 11.62 17.89
C TRP A 264 22.05 11.24 18.92
N GLN A 265 22.23 9.96 19.25
CA GLN A 265 23.32 9.50 20.12
C GLN A 265 24.72 9.64 19.49
N PHE A 266 24.81 9.80 18.17
CA PHE A 266 26.07 9.99 17.45
C PHE A 266 26.42 11.48 17.22
N ILE A 267 25.53 12.39 17.64
CA ILE A 267 25.67 13.82 17.40
C ILE A 267 26.49 14.46 18.51
N THR A 268 27.34 15.40 18.10
CA THR A 268 28.22 16.13 19.02
C THR A 268 27.75 17.58 19.21
N ASP A 269 28.30 18.21 20.24
CA ASP A 269 28.05 19.62 20.52
C ASP A 269 28.78 20.58 19.53
N LYS A 270 29.53 20.05 18.56
CA LYS A 270 30.19 20.81 17.51
C LYS A 270 29.60 20.55 16.10
N ASP A 271 28.47 19.90 16.01
CA ASP A 271 27.84 19.54 14.74
C ASP A 271 26.96 20.66 14.19
N ILE A 272 26.92 20.78 12.85
CA ILE A 272 26.00 21.59 12.07
C ILE A 272 25.15 20.63 11.22
N ALA A 273 23.84 20.65 11.42
CA ALA A 273 22.92 19.83 10.64
C ALA A 273 22.60 20.46 9.28
N VAL A 274 22.57 19.66 8.22
CA VAL A 274 22.19 20.12 6.88
C VAL A 274 21.20 19.16 6.25
N PHE A 275 20.08 19.70 5.77
CA PHE A 275 19.03 18.91 5.12
C PHE A 275 18.71 19.52 3.74
N THR A 276 19.09 18.78 2.70
CA THR A 276 19.05 19.22 1.30
C THR A 276 17.83 18.70 0.53
N SER A 277 16.81 18.24 1.24
CA SER A 277 15.64 17.61 0.64
C SER A 277 14.98 18.49 -0.42
N SER A 278 14.61 17.89 -1.56
CA SER A 278 13.86 18.59 -2.61
C SER A 278 12.40 18.83 -2.24
N LEU A 279 11.82 17.97 -1.42
CA LEU A 279 10.45 18.07 -0.96
C LEU A 279 10.29 17.46 0.43
N GLU A 280 9.69 18.22 1.34
CA GLU A 280 9.21 17.78 2.65
C GLU A 280 7.81 18.36 2.91
N THR A 281 7.00 17.63 3.66
CA THR A 281 5.71 18.15 4.14
C THR A 281 5.89 18.93 5.44
N PHE A 282 6.82 18.48 6.30
CA PHE A 282 7.24 19.22 7.50
C PHE A 282 8.75 19.11 7.72
N GLY A 283 9.32 17.90 7.74
CA GLY A 283 10.75 17.67 7.96
C GLY A 283 11.07 17.45 9.44
N LEU A 284 10.63 16.32 10.01
CA LEU A 284 10.82 16.00 11.43
C LEU A 284 12.27 16.02 11.87
N VAL A 285 13.22 15.60 11.03
CA VAL A 285 14.65 15.66 11.36
C VAL A 285 15.15 17.09 11.57
N PHE A 286 14.57 18.06 10.88
CA PHE A 286 14.86 19.48 11.13
C PHE A 286 14.28 19.94 12.48
N VAL A 287 13.05 19.52 12.81
CA VAL A 287 12.46 19.73 14.15
C VAL A 287 13.36 19.11 15.22
N GLU A 288 13.84 17.91 15.02
CA GLU A 288 14.73 17.21 15.93
C GLU A 288 16.04 17.98 16.16
N ALA A 289 16.64 18.52 15.09
CA ALA A 289 17.83 19.36 15.20
C ALA A 289 17.57 20.61 16.06
N ILE A 290 16.46 21.31 15.82
CA ILE A 290 16.03 22.47 16.60
C ILE A 290 15.86 22.11 18.07
N LEU A 291 15.12 21.04 18.37
CA LEU A 291 14.85 20.61 19.74
C LEU A 291 16.11 20.17 20.49
N ASN A 292 17.11 19.64 19.79
CA ASN A 292 18.41 19.32 20.37
C ASN A 292 19.39 20.51 20.36
N GLY A 293 18.95 21.68 19.88
CA GLY A 293 19.73 22.90 19.82
C GLY A 293 20.95 22.76 18.88
N VAL A 294 20.86 21.97 17.82
CA VAL A 294 21.87 21.84 16.78
C VAL A 294 21.58 22.88 15.70
N PRO A 295 22.55 23.74 15.36
CA PRO A 295 22.38 24.68 14.25
C PRO A 295 22.04 23.94 12.96
N ALA A 296 21.07 24.43 12.19
CA ALA A 296 20.60 23.76 10.99
C ALA A 296 20.55 24.69 9.77
N ILE A 297 20.99 24.16 8.62
CA ILE A 297 20.83 24.75 7.28
C ILE A 297 19.94 23.83 6.46
N VAL A 298 18.93 24.35 5.81
CA VAL A 298 17.95 23.54 5.09
C VAL A 298 17.64 24.14 3.71
N SER A 299 17.24 23.30 2.76
CA SER A 299 16.77 23.75 1.44
C SER A 299 15.40 24.44 1.52
N ASP A 300 15.09 25.30 0.55
CA ASP A 300 13.85 26.08 0.44
C ASP A 300 12.67 25.26 -0.07
N ASN A 301 12.30 24.21 0.62
CA ASN A 301 11.09 23.43 0.30
C ASN A 301 9.93 23.76 1.26
N PRO A 302 8.67 23.45 0.89
CA PRO A 302 7.49 23.82 1.65
C PRO A 302 7.51 23.38 3.13
N GLY A 303 8.01 22.18 3.41
CA GLY A 303 8.10 21.65 4.77
C GLY A 303 9.14 22.37 5.61
N HIS A 304 10.32 22.64 5.08
CA HIS A 304 11.36 23.38 5.78
C HIS A 304 10.95 24.83 6.08
N PHE A 305 10.26 25.50 5.13
CA PHE A 305 9.65 26.80 5.39
C PHE A 305 8.63 26.74 6.53
N SER A 306 7.81 25.68 6.56
CA SER A 306 6.79 25.52 7.61
C SER A 306 7.43 25.39 8.99
N VAL A 307 8.49 24.58 9.11
CA VAL A 307 9.22 24.39 10.37
C VAL A 307 9.96 25.67 10.77
N GLN A 308 10.67 26.33 9.83
CA GLN A 308 11.39 27.59 10.10
C GLN A 308 10.41 28.66 10.59
N LYS A 309 9.28 28.84 9.92
CA LYS A 309 8.23 29.78 10.32
C LYS A 309 7.64 29.45 11.70
N TYR A 310 7.44 28.17 11.98
CA TYR A 310 6.87 27.71 13.25
C TYR A 310 7.82 27.95 14.42
N PHE A 311 9.13 27.65 14.27
CA PHE A 311 10.12 27.77 15.36
C PHE A 311 10.95 29.06 15.30
N GLU A 312 10.85 29.84 14.22
CA GLU A 312 11.63 31.06 13.97
C GLU A 312 13.14 30.83 14.10
N THR A 313 13.63 29.75 13.53
CA THR A 313 15.05 29.36 13.59
C THR A 313 15.44 28.45 12.43
N GLY A 314 16.74 28.41 12.11
CA GLY A 314 17.30 27.70 10.97
C GLY A 314 17.56 28.61 9.78
N GLU A 315 18.63 28.32 9.04
CA GLU A 315 18.99 29.05 7.82
C GLU A 315 18.45 28.31 6.59
N ILE A 316 17.82 29.05 5.66
CA ILE A 316 17.29 28.48 4.42
C ILE A 316 18.17 28.92 3.25
N TYR A 317 18.47 27.99 2.34
CA TYR A 317 19.14 28.26 1.08
C TYR A 317 18.30 27.78 -0.12
N PRO A 318 18.40 28.44 -1.29
CA PRO A 318 17.69 28.01 -2.50
C PRO A 318 18.20 26.64 -2.98
N LEU A 319 17.29 25.66 -3.10
CA LEU A 319 17.60 24.31 -3.59
C LEU A 319 18.33 24.37 -4.93
N GLY A 320 19.38 23.57 -5.08
CA GLY A 320 20.24 23.56 -6.27
C GLY A 320 21.34 24.62 -6.27
N ASN A 321 21.28 25.59 -5.36
CA ASN A 321 22.33 26.63 -5.29
C ASN A 321 23.45 26.23 -4.33
N ILE A 322 24.36 25.40 -4.85
CA ILE A 322 25.50 24.86 -4.10
C ILE A 322 26.39 25.96 -3.56
N GLU A 323 26.53 27.09 -4.28
CA GLU A 323 27.39 28.22 -3.89
C GLU A 323 26.82 28.90 -2.64
N ILE A 324 25.52 29.20 -2.60
CA ILE A 324 24.87 29.78 -1.42
C ILE A 324 24.96 28.82 -0.23
N LEU A 325 24.69 27.51 -0.43
CA LEU A 325 24.87 26.52 0.61
C LEU A 325 26.31 26.51 1.16
N THR A 326 27.32 26.53 0.26
CA THR A 326 28.74 26.58 0.64
C THR A 326 29.05 27.84 1.46
N ASN A 327 28.52 28.99 1.07
CA ASN A 327 28.77 30.25 1.78
C ASN A 327 28.09 30.27 3.17
N LEU A 328 26.88 29.73 3.30
CA LEU A 328 26.22 29.55 4.59
C LEU A 328 27.01 28.61 5.51
N LEU A 329 27.51 27.51 4.98
CA LEU A 329 28.37 26.58 5.71
C LEU A 329 29.66 27.26 6.19
N LYS A 330 30.35 28.03 5.33
CA LYS A 330 31.56 28.80 5.71
C LYS A 330 31.26 29.74 6.87
N LYS A 331 30.18 30.51 6.78
CA LYS A 331 29.72 31.43 7.84
C LYS A 331 29.41 30.67 9.13
N SER A 332 28.67 29.57 9.04
CA SER A 332 28.27 28.78 10.22
C SER A 332 29.47 28.12 10.91
N ILE A 333 30.51 27.75 10.16
CA ILE A 333 31.78 27.25 10.71
C ILE A 333 32.58 28.36 11.39
N GLN A 334 32.64 29.53 10.79
CA GLN A 334 33.35 30.70 11.35
C GLN A 334 32.71 31.20 12.64
N ASP A 335 31.39 31.42 12.61
CA ASP A 335 30.63 32.02 13.71
C ASP A 335 30.00 30.94 14.65
N PHE A 336 30.55 29.73 14.66
CA PHE A 336 29.93 28.54 15.24
C PHE A 336 29.45 28.75 16.68
N GLU A 337 30.29 29.33 17.58
CA GLU A 337 29.95 29.47 18.98
C GLU A 337 28.70 30.37 19.20
N SER A 338 28.63 31.46 18.42
CA SER A 338 27.48 32.37 18.44
C SER A 338 26.20 31.70 17.95
N ILE A 339 26.29 31.01 16.80
CA ILE A 339 25.16 30.31 16.17
C ILE A 339 24.69 29.15 17.07
N ARG A 340 25.61 28.43 17.69
CA ARG A 340 25.32 27.36 18.64
C ARG A 340 24.59 27.85 19.87
N LEU A 341 25.03 29.00 20.43
CA LEU A 341 24.37 29.60 21.59
C LEU A 341 22.92 30.02 21.25
N GLN A 342 22.70 30.61 20.08
CA GLN A 342 21.37 30.96 19.57
C GLN A 342 20.50 29.72 19.37
N ALA A 343 21.02 28.64 18.79
CA ALA A 343 20.31 27.39 18.59
C ALA A 343 19.89 26.77 19.94
N LEU A 344 20.76 26.80 20.95
CA LEU A 344 20.45 26.34 22.31
C LEU A 344 19.32 27.17 22.96
N GLN A 345 19.34 28.52 22.81
CA GLN A 345 18.28 29.38 23.34
C GLN A 345 16.94 29.09 22.63
N LYS A 346 16.95 28.95 21.30
CA LYS A 346 15.75 28.60 20.52
C LYS A 346 15.22 27.21 20.86
N SER A 347 16.08 26.23 21.15
CA SER A 347 15.65 24.88 21.54
C SER A 347 14.79 24.87 22.83
N ILE A 348 15.11 25.74 23.79
CA ILE A 348 14.32 25.88 25.02
C ILE A 348 12.93 26.40 24.73
N GLN A 349 12.80 27.39 23.85
CA GLN A 349 11.53 27.94 23.42
C GLN A 349 10.74 26.93 22.59
N ALA A 350 11.42 26.24 21.66
CA ALA A 350 10.84 25.23 20.79
C ALA A 350 10.22 24.07 21.60
N ARG A 351 10.93 23.56 22.63
CA ARG A 351 10.41 22.49 23.49
C ARG A 351 9.16 22.87 24.27
N LYS A 352 9.01 24.14 24.65
CA LYS A 352 7.81 24.62 25.33
C LYS A 352 6.61 24.71 24.36
N LYS A 353 6.87 24.97 23.09
CA LYS A 353 5.86 25.16 22.07
C LYS A 353 5.46 23.82 21.40
N TYR A 354 6.41 22.91 21.19
CA TYR A 354 6.20 21.66 20.49
C TYR A 354 5.83 20.55 21.49
N THR A 355 4.55 20.50 21.85
CA THR A 355 3.96 19.44 22.69
C THR A 355 2.92 18.68 21.89
N ILE A 356 2.53 17.50 22.34
CA ILE A 356 1.52 16.69 21.64
C ILE A 356 0.15 17.40 21.68
N GLU A 357 -0.16 18.11 22.77
CA GLU A 357 -1.39 18.86 22.94
C GLU A 357 -1.50 19.98 21.88
N GLU A 358 -0.46 20.79 21.73
CA GLU A 358 -0.42 21.86 20.73
C GLU A 358 -0.39 21.31 19.30
N ALA A 359 0.39 20.26 19.06
CA ALA A 359 0.54 19.65 17.74
C ALA A 359 -0.77 19.04 17.23
N SER A 360 -1.54 18.40 18.12
CA SER A 360 -2.80 17.72 17.78
C SER A 360 -4.06 18.52 18.10
N ILE A 361 -3.95 19.78 18.51
CA ILE A 361 -5.04 20.58 19.07
C ILE A 361 -6.29 20.63 18.18
N ASN A 362 -6.12 20.72 16.86
CA ASN A 362 -7.25 20.74 15.93
C ASN A 362 -7.91 19.37 15.80
N ILE A 363 -7.13 18.28 15.88
CA ILE A 363 -7.66 16.91 15.86
C ILE A 363 -8.45 16.65 17.13
N THR A 364 -7.86 16.89 18.30
CA THR A 364 -8.48 16.66 19.61
C THR A 364 -9.74 17.51 19.79
N LYS A 365 -9.70 18.79 19.45
CA LYS A 365 -10.89 19.67 19.49
C LYS A 365 -12.05 19.17 18.62
N ASN A 366 -11.77 18.60 17.43
CA ASN A 366 -12.80 18.04 16.58
C ASN A 366 -13.32 16.69 17.11
N ILE A 367 -12.49 15.92 17.81
CA ILE A 367 -12.90 14.70 18.51
C ILE A 367 -13.77 15.04 19.73
N ASP A 368 -13.37 16.01 20.57
CA ASP A 368 -14.09 16.41 21.79
C ASP A 368 -15.44 17.07 21.49
N ARG A 369 -15.55 17.78 20.37
CA ARG A 369 -16.78 18.40 19.88
C ARG A 369 -17.58 17.51 18.94
N PHE A 370 -17.25 16.25 18.90
CA PHE A 370 -17.89 15.30 18.03
C PHE A 370 -19.37 15.17 18.36
N GLU A 371 -20.22 15.53 17.41
CA GLU A 371 -21.64 15.24 17.45
C GLU A 371 -21.91 14.04 16.52
N PRO A 372 -22.47 12.95 17.04
CA PRO A 372 -22.86 11.83 16.20
C PRO A 372 -23.83 12.33 15.14
N ARG A 373 -23.41 12.38 13.88
CA ARG A 373 -24.35 12.64 12.80
C ARG A 373 -25.17 11.38 12.58
N LEU A 374 -26.49 11.50 12.59
CA LEU A 374 -27.39 10.53 11.97
C LEU A 374 -27.23 10.64 10.43
N THR A 375 -26.01 10.53 9.95
CA THR A 375 -25.74 10.58 8.52
C THR A 375 -26.18 9.28 7.90
N LYS A 376 -27.12 9.37 6.97
CA LYS A 376 -27.41 8.25 6.10
C LYS A 376 -26.11 7.89 5.37
N ASN A 377 -25.80 6.62 5.37
CA ASN A 377 -24.71 6.05 4.62
C ASN A 377 -24.85 6.41 3.13
N TYR A 378 -23.94 7.21 2.58
CA TYR A 378 -24.00 7.67 1.19
C TYR A 378 -23.80 6.54 0.18
N ILE A 379 -23.16 5.44 0.58
CA ILE A 379 -22.89 4.29 -0.26
C ILE A 379 -23.64 3.05 0.24
N GLY A 380 -24.74 3.27 1.00
CA GLY A 380 -25.56 2.19 1.59
C GLY A 380 -26.02 1.15 0.58
N GLU A 381 -26.43 1.56 -0.61
CA GLU A 381 -26.81 0.66 -1.71
C GLU A 381 -25.63 -0.16 -2.23
N LEU A 382 -24.41 0.38 -2.19
CA LEU A 382 -23.18 -0.29 -2.59
C LEU A 382 -22.57 -1.12 -1.45
N SER A 383 -23.05 -0.96 -0.23
CA SER A 383 -22.48 -1.63 0.96
C SER A 383 -22.52 -3.16 0.86
N ASN A 384 -23.50 -3.71 0.14
CA ASN A 384 -23.61 -5.14 -0.09
C ASN A 384 -22.44 -5.70 -0.91
N LEU A 385 -21.82 -4.90 -1.75
CA LEU A 385 -20.63 -5.31 -2.52
C LEU A 385 -19.41 -5.55 -1.62
N PHE A 386 -19.37 -4.88 -0.48
CA PHE A 386 -18.33 -5.06 0.53
C PHE A 386 -18.77 -6.04 1.62
N ASN A 387 -19.38 -7.15 1.21
CA ASN A 387 -19.77 -8.24 2.10
C ASN A 387 -18.63 -9.27 2.15
N LEU A 388 -18.32 -9.78 3.35
CA LEU A 388 -17.22 -10.70 3.55
C LEU A 388 -17.45 -12.05 2.83
N SER A 389 -18.67 -12.54 2.77
CA SER A 389 -19.03 -13.76 2.04
C SER A 389 -18.70 -13.62 0.55
N ILE A 390 -19.22 -12.57 -0.09
CA ILE A 390 -18.97 -12.28 -1.51
C ILE A 390 -17.46 -12.14 -1.80
N ALA A 391 -16.75 -11.40 -0.95
CA ALA A 391 -15.31 -11.21 -1.13
C ALA A 391 -14.53 -12.53 -1.01
N ASN A 392 -14.92 -13.40 -0.08
CA ASN A 392 -14.31 -14.73 0.08
C ASN A 392 -14.63 -15.63 -1.11
N ASP A 393 -15.85 -15.59 -1.65
CA ASP A 393 -16.24 -16.38 -2.83
C ASP A 393 -15.41 -15.96 -4.05
N VAL A 394 -15.25 -14.65 -4.29
CA VAL A 394 -14.38 -14.13 -5.37
C VAL A 394 -12.93 -14.59 -5.19
N LEU A 395 -12.39 -14.49 -3.97
CA LEU A 395 -11.02 -14.93 -3.69
C LEU A 395 -10.84 -16.44 -3.86
N ASN A 396 -11.81 -17.24 -3.45
CA ASN A 396 -11.78 -18.69 -3.64
C ASN A 396 -11.83 -19.04 -5.12
N TYR A 397 -12.70 -18.37 -5.88
CA TYR A 397 -12.74 -18.52 -7.33
C TYR A 397 -11.39 -18.17 -7.99
N LEU A 398 -10.78 -17.05 -7.63
CA LEU A 398 -9.48 -16.62 -8.18
C LEU A 398 -8.35 -17.59 -7.81
N LYS A 399 -8.35 -18.12 -6.58
CA LYS A 399 -7.37 -19.14 -6.14
C LYS A 399 -7.50 -20.43 -6.93
N GLY A 400 -8.71 -20.83 -7.29
CA GLY A 400 -8.98 -21.99 -8.12
C GLY A 400 -8.60 -21.82 -9.60
N GLN A 401 -8.20 -20.64 -10.05
CA GLN A 401 -7.81 -20.35 -11.44
C GLN A 401 -6.31 -20.59 -11.67
N LYS A 402 -5.81 -21.75 -11.28
CA LYS A 402 -4.44 -22.21 -11.55
C LYS A 402 -4.47 -23.55 -12.26
N ILE A 403 -3.47 -23.81 -13.08
CA ILE A 403 -3.24 -25.13 -13.68
C ILE A 403 -2.24 -25.86 -12.80
N SER A 404 -2.56 -27.09 -12.42
CA SER A 404 -1.69 -27.96 -11.65
C SER A 404 -1.27 -29.15 -12.50
N VAL A 405 0.03 -29.40 -12.62
CA VAL A 405 0.60 -30.55 -13.33
C VAL A 405 1.22 -31.48 -12.32
N PHE A 406 0.57 -32.61 -12.07
CA PHE A 406 1.03 -33.67 -11.18
C PHE A 406 1.86 -34.69 -11.93
N ILE A 407 2.96 -35.08 -11.33
CA ILE A 407 3.93 -36.00 -11.93
C ILE A 407 3.75 -37.35 -11.25
N SER A 408 3.52 -38.43 -12.06
CA SER A 408 3.40 -39.78 -11.52
C SER A 408 4.74 -40.31 -11.00
N ASP A 409 4.70 -41.05 -9.91
CA ASP A 409 5.85 -41.83 -9.42
C ASP A 409 6.12 -43.08 -10.29
N VAL A 410 7.10 -43.87 -9.90
CA VAL A 410 7.47 -45.09 -10.59
C VAL A 410 6.36 -46.17 -10.62
N ASN A 411 5.41 -46.08 -9.69
CA ASN A 411 4.24 -46.96 -9.56
C ASN A 411 3.00 -46.36 -10.25
N GLY A 412 3.10 -45.19 -10.89
CA GLY A 412 1.98 -44.51 -11.54
C GLY A 412 1.05 -43.75 -10.58
N GLN A 413 1.48 -43.49 -9.32
CA GLN A 413 0.67 -42.77 -8.35
C GLN A 413 1.00 -41.26 -8.35
N TYR A 414 0.00 -40.41 -8.10
CA TYR A 414 0.13 -38.96 -8.02
C TYR A 414 0.13 -38.51 -6.56
N SER A 415 1.03 -37.58 -6.24
CA SER A 415 1.16 -37.03 -4.89
C SER A 415 1.03 -35.52 -4.91
N PRO A 416 0.36 -34.89 -3.92
CA PRO A 416 0.32 -33.43 -3.77
C PRO A 416 1.69 -32.77 -3.60
N THR A 417 2.71 -33.55 -3.23
CA THR A 417 4.09 -33.04 -3.06
C THR A 417 4.88 -33.01 -4.37
N ASN A 418 4.38 -33.66 -5.44
CA ASN A 418 5.02 -33.72 -6.74
C ASN A 418 4.16 -33.03 -7.81
N VAL A 419 4.00 -31.72 -7.66
CA VAL A 419 3.15 -30.87 -8.50
C VAL A 419 3.87 -29.60 -8.92
N ARG A 420 3.66 -29.19 -10.18
CA ARG A 420 4.03 -27.86 -10.67
C ARG A 420 2.77 -27.05 -10.94
N THR A 421 2.74 -25.79 -10.56
CA THR A 421 1.56 -24.92 -10.76
C THR A 421 1.89 -23.77 -11.70
N PHE A 422 0.92 -23.43 -12.53
CA PHE A 422 1.02 -22.38 -13.54
C PHE A 422 -0.21 -21.49 -13.50
N PRO A 423 -0.07 -20.16 -13.71
CA PRO A 423 -1.22 -19.29 -13.86
C PRO A 423 -1.97 -19.60 -15.16
N ILE A 424 -3.29 -19.55 -15.13
CA ILE A 424 -4.11 -19.59 -16.35
C ILE A 424 -3.81 -18.33 -17.17
N ASN A 425 -3.61 -18.51 -18.47
CA ASN A 425 -3.47 -17.40 -19.40
C ASN A 425 -4.55 -17.42 -20.50
N ASN A 426 -4.82 -16.24 -21.08
CA ASN A 426 -5.81 -16.09 -22.13
C ASN A 426 -5.35 -16.63 -23.51
N SER A 427 -4.06 -16.93 -23.67
CA SER A 427 -3.52 -17.49 -24.91
C SER A 427 -3.83 -18.96 -25.07
N GLY A 428 -4.14 -19.65 -23.95
CA GLY A 428 -4.35 -21.10 -23.93
C GLY A 428 -3.10 -21.92 -24.28
N LEU A 429 -1.91 -21.33 -24.15
CA LEU A 429 -0.62 -21.97 -24.34
C LEU A 429 0.28 -21.70 -23.14
N ILE A 430 0.75 -22.77 -22.48
CA ILE A 430 1.61 -22.68 -21.30
C ILE A 430 2.79 -23.63 -21.45
N GLU A 431 4.00 -23.12 -21.36
CA GLU A 431 5.21 -23.93 -21.26
C GLU A 431 5.24 -24.58 -19.87
N ILE A 432 5.04 -25.89 -19.81
CA ILE A 432 5.01 -26.64 -18.54
C ILE A 432 6.35 -27.29 -18.21
N GLY A 433 7.32 -27.21 -19.13
CA GLY A 433 8.66 -27.74 -18.98
C GLY A 433 8.76 -29.23 -19.31
N ASN A 434 9.80 -29.88 -18.82
CA ASN A 434 10.07 -31.30 -19.05
C ASN A 434 9.80 -32.14 -17.80
N PHE A 435 9.55 -33.45 -18.00
CA PHE A 435 9.22 -34.40 -16.95
C PHE A 435 9.91 -35.74 -17.18
N ASP A 436 10.57 -36.27 -16.15
CA ASP A 436 11.07 -37.66 -16.15
C ASP A 436 10.02 -38.59 -15.53
N SER A 437 8.92 -38.77 -16.26
CA SER A 437 7.82 -39.65 -15.86
C SER A 437 7.19 -40.33 -17.06
N LYS A 438 6.41 -41.39 -16.81
CA LYS A 438 5.60 -42.03 -17.85
C LYS A 438 4.31 -41.28 -18.11
N GLN A 439 3.74 -40.72 -17.07
CA GLN A 439 2.44 -40.05 -17.14
C GLN A 439 2.42 -38.77 -16.31
N ILE A 440 1.67 -37.81 -16.76
CA ILE A 440 1.31 -36.62 -15.99
C ILE A 440 -0.20 -36.45 -15.95
N ARG A 441 -0.68 -35.88 -14.85
CA ARG A 441 -2.06 -35.40 -14.69
C ARG A 441 -2.06 -33.87 -14.73
N VAL A 442 -2.95 -33.34 -15.53
CA VAL A 442 -3.14 -31.89 -15.64
C VAL A 442 -4.52 -31.53 -15.13
N ASP A 443 -4.57 -30.72 -14.09
CA ASP A 443 -5.78 -30.13 -13.56
C ASP A 443 -5.84 -28.69 -14.08
N LEU A 444 -6.76 -28.41 -15.04
CA LEU A 444 -6.84 -27.12 -15.73
C LEU A 444 -7.37 -25.99 -14.84
N THR A 445 -8.03 -26.35 -13.75
CA THR A 445 -8.55 -25.45 -12.71
C THR A 445 -9.03 -26.31 -11.55
N GLU A 446 -9.28 -25.72 -10.39
CA GLU A 446 -9.97 -26.38 -9.28
C GLU A 446 -11.49 -26.16 -9.33
N ASN A 447 -12.00 -25.49 -10.37
CA ASN A 447 -13.42 -25.13 -10.51
C ASN A 447 -14.05 -25.88 -11.70
N PRO A 448 -15.36 -26.13 -11.69
CA PRO A 448 -16.09 -26.62 -12.84
C PRO A 448 -15.82 -25.78 -14.07
N GLY A 449 -15.77 -26.41 -15.24
CA GLY A 449 -15.46 -25.70 -16.46
C GLY A 449 -15.56 -26.56 -17.71
N VAL A 450 -15.43 -25.89 -18.86
CA VAL A 450 -15.41 -26.56 -20.16
C VAL A 450 -14.23 -26.10 -20.96
N TYR A 451 -13.59 -27.07 -21.53
CA TYR A 451 -12.37 -26.87 -22.27
C TYR A 451 -12.44 -27.59 -23.62
N SER A 452 -11.81 -27.01 -24.63
CA SER A 452 -11.61 -27.62 -25.95
C SER A 452 -10.13 -27.54 -26.32
N ASN A 453 -9.75 -28.28 -27.36
CA ASN A 453 -8.38 -28.30 -27.89
C ASN A 453 -7.30 -28.64 -26.84
N VAL A 454 -7.64 -29.46 -25.86
CA VAL A 454 -6.70 -29.81 -24.78
C VAL A 454 -5.71 -30.87 -25.29
N CYS A 455 -4.44 -30.50 -25.39
CA CYS A 455 -3.36 -31.38 -25.76
C CYS A 455 -2.01 -30.88 -25.24
N LEU A 456 -1.02 -31.73 -25.24
CA LEU A 456 0.38 -31.31 -25.09
C LEU A 456 1.04 -31.22 -26.46
N ILE A 457 1.99 -30.31 -26.59
CA ILE A 457 2.81 -30.12 -27.79
C ILE A 457 4.27 -30.25 -27.36
N VAL A 458 5.02 -31.08 -28.03
CA VAL A 458 6.47 -31.19 -27.86
C VAL A 458 7.12 -29.97 -28.52
N LYS A 459 7.80 -29.15 -27.77
CA LYS A 459 8.30 -27.82 -28.22
C LYS A 459 9.26 -27.92 -29.39
N GLN A 460 10.12 -28.97 -29.43
CA GLN A 460 11.14 -29.14 -30.45
C GLN A 460 10.59 -29.69 -31.76
N THR A 461 9.61 -30.59 -31.69
CA THR A 461 9.12 -31.36 -32.88
C THR A 461 7.73 -30.91 -33.34
N ASN A 462 7.03 -30.07 -32.57
CA ASN A 462 5.62 -29.71 -32.73
C ASN A 462 4.66 -30.94 -32.73
N GLN A 463 5.12 -32.08 -32.24
CA GLN A 463 4.27 -33.27 -32.15
C GLN A 463 3.21 -33.09 -31.05
N THR A 464 1.97 -33.46 -31.37
CA THR A 464 0.83 -33.35 -30.47
C THR A 464 0.62 -34.64 -29.68
N ILE A 465 0.42 -34.53 -28.37
CA ILE A 465 0.08 -35.64 -27.48
C ILE A 465 -1.35 -35.40 -27.00
N LEU A 466 -2.25 -36.34 -27.31
CA LEU A 466 -3.65 -36.26 -26.86
C LEU A 466 -3.81 -36.85 -25.46
N PRO A 467 -4.82 -36.42 -24.70
CA PRO A 467 -5.18 -37.05 -23.44
C PRO A 467 -5.50 -38.52 -23.60
N ILE A 468 -5.13 -39.34 -22.61
CA ILE A 468 -5.45 -40.75 -22.56
C ILE A 468 -6.68 -41.04 -21.69
N ASN A 469 -6.99 -40.18 -20.76
CA ASN A 469 -8.14 -40.28 -19.86
C ASN A 469 -8.45 -38.92 -19.22
N SER A 470 -9.68 -38.76 -18.73
CA SER A 470 -10.08 -37.61 -17.90
C SER A 470 -11.25 -38.00 -17.00
N ASN A 471 -11.53 -37.17 -15.94
CA ASN A 471 -12.77 -37.28 -15.17
C ASN A 471 -13.87 -36.39 -15.74
N SER A 472 -13.70 -35.87 -16.96
CA SER A 472 -14.71 -35.06 -17.66
C SER A 472 -15.75 -35.94 -18.37
N ILE A 473 -16.87 -35.31 -18.72
CA ILE A 473 -17.70 -35.83 -19.81
C ILE A 473 -17.10 -35.32 -21.11
N GLU A 474 -16.60 -36.27 -21.94
CA GLU A 474 -16.02 -35.94 -23.23
C GLU A 474 -17.05 -36.11 -24.34
N LYS A 475 -17.24 -35.04 -25.13
CA LYS A 475 -18.12 -35.09 -26.31
C LYS A 475 -17.66 -34.08 -27.37
N ASN A 476 -17.46 -34.58 -28.59
CA ASN A 476 -17.06 -33.77 -29.74
C ASN A 476 -15.84 -32.89 -29.50
N GLY A 477 -14.83 -33.39 -28.79
CA GLY A 477 -13.61 -32.68 -28.45
C GLY A 477 -13.75 -31.66 -27.35
N LEU A 478 -14.88 -31.68 -26.63
CA LEU A 478 -15.07 -30.87 -25.41
C LEU A 478 -14.86 -31.72 -24.18
N PHE A 479 -14.12 -31.18 -23.21
CA PHE A 479 -13.93 -31.70 -21.86
C PHE A 479 -14.82 -30.89 -20.91
N ILE A 480 -15.83 -31.52 -20.34
CA ILE A 480 -16.84 -30.87 -19.49
C ILE A 480 -16.65 -31.39 -18.07
N PHE A 481 -16.25 -30.51 -17.17
CA PHE A 481 -16.06 -30.81 -15.75
C PHE A 481 -17.20 -30.17 -14.95
N TYR A 482 -17.98 -31.00 -14.28
CA TYR A 482 -19.11 -30.55 -13.44
C TYR A 482 -18.72 -30.36 -11.99
N ASP A 483 -17.70 -31.10 -11.55
CA ASP A 483 -17.25 -31.10 -10.18
C ASP A 483 -15.95 -30.29 -10.04
N GLU A 484 -15.59 -29.99 -8.81
CA GLU A 484 -14.26 -29.52 -8.45
C GLU A 484 -13.22 -30.59 -8.78
N ASP A 485 -11.96 -30.18 -8.97
CA ASP A 485 -10.84 -31.06 -9.31
C ASP A 485 -10.91 -31.71 -10.72
N PRO A 486 -10.97 -30.91 -11.81
CA PRO A 486 -10.89 -31.40 -13.19
C PRO A 486 -9.53 -32.06 -13.49
N GLN A 487 -9.52 -33.33 -13.85
CA GLN A 487 -8.31 -34.12 -14.09
C GLN A 487 -8.22 -34.60 -15.54
N ILE A 488 -7.08 -34.38 -16.17
CA ILE A 488 -6.77 -34.86 -17.53
C ILE A 488 -5.41 -35.57 -17.49
N PHE A 489 -5.35 -36.79 -18.05
CA PHE A 489 -4.16 -37.63 -18.00
C PHE A 489 -3.50 -37.74 -19.38
N PHE A 490 -2.17 -37.68 -19.38
CA PHE A 490 -1.35 -37.81 -20.58
C PHE A 490 -0.28 -38.87 -20.39
N ASP A 491 -0.09 -39.71 -21.41
CA ASP A 491 1.05 -40.61 -21.51
C ASP A 491 2.21 -39.91 -22.25
N ILE A 492 3.29 -39.67 -21.54
CA ILE A 492 4.49 -38.99 -22.05
C ILE A 492 5.70 -39.92 -22.09
N THR A 493 5.48 -41.26 -22.08
CA THR A 493 6.56 -42.28 -22.03
C THR A 493 7.58 -42.10 -23.15
N GLN A 494 7.14 -41.74 -24.37
CA GLN A 494 7.99 -41.48 -25.53
C GLN A 494 8.65 -40.11 -25.55
N PHE A 495 8.23 -39.20 -24.67
CA PHE A 495 8.62 -37.79 -24.64
C PHE A 495 9.21 -37.38 -23.29
N ARG A 496 9.79 -38.33 -22.56
CA ARG A 496 10.47 -38.07 -21.29
C ARG A 496 11.59 -37.04 -21.48
N ASN A 497 11.66 -36.08 -20.58
CA ASN A 497 12.63 -35.01 -20.60
C ASN A 497 12.55 -34.05 -21.80
N GLU A 498 11.52 -34.16 -22.66
CA GLU A 498 11.25 -33.19 -23.70
C GLU A 498 10.49 -31.98 -23.12
N GLU A 499 10.76 -30.80 -23.66
CA GLU A 499 10.03 -29.59 -23.31
C GLU A 499 8.61 -29.65 -23.85
N LEU A 500 7.62 -29.54 -22.96
CA LEU A 500 6.20 -29.65 -23.28
C LEU A 500 5.48 -28.32 -23.12
N ILE A 501 4.55 -28.07 -24.04
CA ILE A 501 3.62 -26.94 -24.01
C ILE A 501 2.22 -27.51 -23.85
N LEU A 502 1.49 -27.07 -22.82
CA LEU A 502 0.06 -27.36 -22.67
C LEU A 502 -0.73 -26.38 -23.53
N LYS A 503 -1.59 -26.91 -24.40
CA LYS A 503 -2.56 -26.16 -25.20
C LYS A 503 -3.97 -26.46 -24.71
N TYR A 504 -4.79 -25.43 -24.56
CA TYR A 504 -6.21 -25.55 -24.19
C TYR A 504 -6.99 -24.32 -24.65
N SER A 505 -8.30 -24.45 -24.73
CA SER A 505 -9.22 -23.31 -24.92
C SER A 505 -10.32 -23.41 -23.87
N LYS A 506 -10.49 -22.38 -23.05
CA LYS A 506 -11.59 -22.29 -22.08
C LYS A 506 -12.84 -21.75 -22.76
N GLU A 507 -13.91 -22.52 -22.78
CA GLU A 507 -15.16 -22.15 -23.42
C GLU A 507 -16.00 -21.26 -22.48
N LYS A 508 -16.68 -20.25 -23.06
CA LYS A 508 -17.61 -19.44 -22.29
C LYS A 508 -18.88 -20.23 -22.02
N ILE A 509 -19.33 -20.29 -20.77
CA ILE A 509 -20.50 -21.10 -20.32
C ILE A 509 -21.77 -20.75 -21.10
N GLY A 510 -22.01 -19.47 -21.50
CA GLY A 510 -23.16 -19.10 -22.29
C GLY A 510 -23.21 -19.73 -23.70
N THR A 511 -22.07 -19.94 -24.33
CA THR A 511 -21.94 -20.64 -25.62
C THR A 511 -22.08 -22.15 -25.41
N LEU A 512 -21.63 -22.64 -24.27
CA LEU A 512 -21.73 -24.03 -23.88
C LEU A 512 -23.17 -24.47 -23.65
N GLY A 513 -23.97 -23.71 -22.89
CA GLY A 513 -25.38 -24.07 -22.63
C GLY A 513 -26.14 -24.31 -23.95
N LYS A 514 -25.89 -23.49 -24.97
CA LYS A 514 -26.45 -23.69 -26.30
C LYS A 514 -25.91 -24.96 -27.00
N ARG A 515 -24.60 -25.20 -27.00
CA ARG A 515 -24.00 -26.39 -27.60
C ARG A 515 -24.39 -27.68 -26.90
N MET A 516 -24.42 -27.70 -25.58
CA MET A 516 -24.89 -28.85 -24.80
C MET A 516 -26.34 -29.18 -25.11
N PHE A 517 -27.21 -28.19 -25.22
CA PHE A 517 -28.60 -28.36 -25.60
C PHE A 517 -28.74 -29.06 -26.97
N PHE A 518 -27.98 -28.65 -27.99
CA PHE A 518 -28.00 -29.28 -29.32
C PHE A 518 -27.42 -30.71 -29.32
N LEU A 519 -26.36 -30.97 -28.57
CA LEU A 519 -25.76 -32.31 -28.47
C LEU A 519 -26.67 -33.32 -27.77
N TYR A 520 -27.54 -32.84 -26.90
CA TYR A 520 -28.49 -33.67 -26.18
C TYR A 520 -29.76 -34.02 -26.94
N LEU A 521 -30.14 -33.22 -27.90
CA LEU A 521 -31.33 -33.50 -28.73
C LEU A 521 -31.13 -34.71 -29.68
N GLU A 522 -29.89 -35.16 -29.90
CA GLU A 522 -29.57 -36.21 -30.84
C GLU A 522 -29.57 -37.65 -30.27
N GLU A 523 -29.60 -37.85 -28.91
CA GLU A 523 -29.57 -39.22 -28.30
C GLU A 523 -30.73 -39.45 -27.33
N ARG A 524 -31.61 -40.41 -27.65
CA ARG A 524 -32.99 -40.43 -27.11
C ARG A 524 -33.36 -41.44 -26.04
N THR A 525 -32.61 -42.37 -25.51
CA THR A 525 -33.18 -43.50 -24.72
C THR A 525 -32.67 -43.72 -23.28
N GLU A 526 -31.53 -43.21 -22.84
CA GLU A 526 -31.14 -43.23 -21.40
C GLU A 526 -31.36 -41.89 -20.72
N TYR A 527 -32.13 -41.09 -21.30
CA TYR A 527 -32.11 -39.64 -21.29
C TYR A 527 -32.91 -38.95 -20.18
N GLU A 528 -34.03 -39.50 -19.76
CA GLU A 528 -34.97 -38.73 -18.88
C GLU A 528 -34.44 -38.58 -17.44
N THR A 529 -33.69 -39.53 -16.94
CA THR A 529 -33.13 -39.48 -15.58
C THR A 529 -31.84 -38.60 -15.52
N LEU A 530 -31.01 -38.67 -16.54
CA LEU A 530 -29.84 -37.82 -16.71
C LEU A 530 -30.23 -36.39 -17.07
N LYS A 531 -31.26 -36.21 -17.91
CA LYS A 531 -31.82 -34.92 -18.32
C LYS A 531 -32.33 -34.11 -17.12
N ASN A 532 -33.03 -34.76 -16.20
CA ASN A 532 -33.52 -34.09 -15.00
C ASN A 532 -32.36 -33.72 -14.03
N LYS A 533 -31.36 -34.60 -13.90
CA LYS A 533 -30.16 -34.30 -13.11
C LYS A 533 -29.31 -33.19 -13.78
N LEU A 534 -29.19 -33.22 -15.09
CA LEU A 534 -28.44 -32.21 -15.83
C LEU A 534 -29.17 -30.86 -15.82
N PHE A 535 -30.48 -30.85 -16.01
CA PHE A 535 -31.29 -29.63 -15.94
C PHE A 535 -31.21 -28.96 -14.58
N VAL A 536 -31.21 -29.78 -13.50
CA VAL A 536 -30.98 -29.27 -12.14
C VAL A 536 -29.56 -28.76 -11.96
N LEU A 537 -28.57 -29.46 -12.50
CA LEU A 537 -27.17 -29.05 -12.46
C LEU A 537 -26.91 -27.82 -13.36
N GLU A 538 -27.52 -27.76 -14.57
CA GLU A 538 -27.49 -26.57 -15.43
C GLU A 538 -28.17 -25.37 -14.77
N LYS A 539 -29.31 -25.58 -14.13
CA LYS A 539 -30.02 -24.53 -13.39
C LYS A 539 -29.16 -24.03 -12.24
N ASN A 540 -28.60 -24.94 -11.45
CA ASN A 540 -27.70 -24.58 -10.34
C ASN A 540 -26.40 -23.94 -10.87
N MET A 541 -25.89 -24.39 -12.01
CA MET A 541 -24.69 -23.83 -12.65
C MET A 541 -24.97 -22.48 -13.33
N ILE A 542 -26.17 -22.31 -13.92
CA ILE A 542 -26.64 -21.03 -14.48
C ILE A 542 -26.92 -20.04 -13.34
N GLU A 543 -27.56 -20.50 -12.26
CA GLU A 543 -27.76 -19.68 -11.06
C GLU A 543 -26.42 -19.30 -10.42
N ALA A 544 -25.52 -20.24 -10.19
CA ALA A 544 -24.18 -19.98 -9.65
C ALA A 544 -23.33 -19.12 -10.61
N THR A 545 -23.49 -19.28 -11.92
CA THR A 545 -22.74 -18.49 -12.92
C THR A 545 -23.38 -17.13 -13.12
N SER A 546 -24.72 -17.02 -13.04
CA SER A 546 -25.42 -15.74 -13.02
C SER A 546 -25.08 -14.97 -11.73
N GLU A 547 -25.01 -15.64 -10.60
CA GLU A 547 -24.54 -15.06 -9.35
C GLU A 547 -23.07 -14.65 -9.45
N LEU A 548 -22.22 -15.45 -10.11
CA LEU A 548 -20.81 -15.18 -10.33
C LEU A 548 -20.60 -14.08 -11.40
N GLU A 549 -21.42 -14.07 -12.48
CA GLU A 549 -21.43 -12.96 -13.45
C GLU A 549 -22.02 -11.69 -12.86
N ASP A 550 -23.02 -11.78 -12.02
CA ASP A 550 -23.56 -10.64 -11.28
C ASP A 550 -22.56 -10.13 -10.25
N VAL A 551 -21.88 -11.01 -9.51
CA VAL A 551 -20.76 -10.65 -8.63
C VAL A 551 -19.61 -10.05 -9.45
N ARG A 552 -19.26 -10.66 -10.59
CA ARG A 552 -18.21 -10.16 -11.49
C ARG A 552 -18.60 -8.86 -12.15
N LYS A 553 -19.85 -8.69 -12.55
CA LYS A 553 -20.37 -7.45 -13.13
C LYS A 553 -20.48 -6.36 -12.06
N GLN A 554 -20.95 -6.71 -10.87
CA GLN A 554 -20.92 -5.83 -9.71
C GLN A 554 -19.49 -5.46 -9.33
N TYR A 555 -18.56 -6.43 -9.39
CA TYR A 555 -17.14 -6.22 -9.18
C TYR A 555 -16.51 -5.32 -10.26
N LEU A 556 -16.81 -5.59 -11.55
CA LEU A 556 -16.37 -4.77 -12.68
C LEU A 556 -17.04 -3.39 -12.68
N ASP A 557 -18.32 -3.31 -12.31
CA ASP A 557 -19.01 -2.02 -12.10
C ASP A 557 -18.43 -1.26 -10.93
N LEU A 558 -18.08 -1.94 -9.86
CA LEU A 558 -17.39 -1.33 -8.73
C LEU A 558 -15.95 -0.94 -9.10
N GLU A 559 -15.25 -1.76 -9.88
CA GLU A 559 -13.95 -1.42 -10.46
C GLU A 559 -14.08 -0.22 -11.41
N HIS A 560 -15.11 -0.21 -12.27
CA HIS A 560 -15.42 0.94 -13.13
C HIS A 560 -15.85 2.17 -12.31
N GLN A 561 -16.64 1.98 -11.27
CA GLN A 561 -17.02 3.07 -10.36
C GLN A 561 -15.82 3.51 -9.50
N TYR A 562 -15.03 2.58 -8.99
CA TYR A 562 -13.77 2.83 -8.30
C TYR A 562 -12.79 3.57 -9.24
N HIS A 563 -12.63 3.12 -10.49
CA HIS A 563 -11.81 3.79 -11.49
C HIS A 563 -12.46 5.06 -12.05
N ALA A 564 -13.79 5.14 -12.16
CA ALA A 564 -14.50 6.37 -12.50
C ALA A 564 -14.46 7.38 -11.36
N ILE A 565 -14.58 6.91 -10.12
CA ILE A 565 -14.38 7.71 -8.91
C ILE A 565 -12.91 8.15 -8.83
N ILE A 566 -11.96 7.26 -9.09
CA ILE A 566 -10.52 7.49 -9.02
C ILE A 566 -9.99 8.31 -10.21
N ASN A 567 -10.52 8.09 -11.43
CA ASN A 567 -9.97 8.65 -12.68
C ASN A 567 -10.84 9.74 -13.30
N SER A 568 -12.00 10.04 -12.73
CA SER A 568 -12.87 11.03 -13.34
C SER A 568 -12.39 12.45 -13.10
N LYS A 569 -12.09 13.17 -14.18
CA LYS A 569 -11.96 14.63 -14.16
C LYS A 569 -13.28 15.35 -13.81
N ARG A 570 -14.39 14.61 -13.68
CA ARG A 570 -15.72 15.15 -13.36
C ARG A 570 -16.55 14.14 -12.57
N TRP A 571 -16.66 14.36 -11.30
CA TRP A 571 -17.57 13.72 -10.35
C TRP A 571 -19.05 13.86 -10.70
N ARG A 572 -19.47 13.35 -11.82
CA ARG A 572 -20.91 13.40 -12.14
C ARG A 572 -21.75 12.50 -11.23
N ILE A 573 -21.23 11.36 -10.79
CA ILE A 573 -22.00 10.41 -9.98
C ILE A 573 -22.13 10.89 -8.53
N ALA A 574 -21.06 11.33 -7.89
CA ALA A 574 -21.12 11.83 -6.51
C ALA A 574 -21.88 13.17 -6.40
N THR A 575 -21.73 14.06 -7.40
CA THR A 575 -22.53 15.28 -7.47
C THR A 575 -24.02 14.98 -7.74
N HIS A 576 -24.30 13.88 -8.46
CA HIS A 576 -25.69 13.46 -8.72
C HIS A 576 -26.31 12.84 -7.46
N ILE A 577 -25.56 12.01 -6.74
CA ILE A 577 -25.97 11.41 -5.46
C ILE A 577 -26.14 12.51 -4.40
N ALA A 578 -25.20 13.45 -4.29
CA ALA A 578 -25.32 14.59 -3.38
C ALA A 578 -26.50 15.52 -3.75
N LYS A 579 -26.83 15.67 -5.05
CA LYS A 579 -28.03 16.42 -5.49
C LYS A 579 -29.33 15.68 -5.23
N LEU A 580 -29.37 14.35 -5.28
CA LEU A 580 -30.55 13.54 -4.96
C LEU A 580 -30.89 13.62 -3.45
N PHE A 581 -29.90 13.72 -2.58
CA PHE A 581 -30.09 13.84 -1.13
C PHE A 581 -30.27 15.28 -0.64
N ARG A 582 -30.02 16.32 -1.47
CA ARG A 582 -30.33 17.74 -1.14
C ARG A 582 -31.78 18.14 -1.43
N ARG A 583 -32.62 17.25 -1.96
CA ARG A 583 -34.01 17.52 -2.32
C ARG A 583 -35.05 16.80 -1.42
N LYS A 584 -34.67 16.49 -0.21
CA LYS A 584 -35.65 16.13 0.84
C LYS A 584 -35.35 17.02 2.09
#